data_96ca0d06949caf88b867ebdccb85c0e4
#
_entry.id   96ca0d06949caf88b867ebdccb85c0e4
#
_cell.length_a   1.000
_cell.length_b   1.000
_cell.length_c   1.000
_cell.angle_alpha   90.00
_cell.angle_beta   90.00
_cell.angle_gamma   90.00
#
_symmetry.space_group_name_H-M   'P 1'
#
loop_
_entity.id
_entity.type
_entity.pdbx_description
1 polymer ?
#
loop_
_entity_poly.entity_id
_entity_poly.type
_entity_poly.pdbx_seq_one_letter_code
_entity_poly.pdbx_strand_id
1 'polypeptide(L)'
;MASARRADLRTYGNLNPYHKAGNWFLDKTIKYGYQAWRAGVGLAAVFVVFAALSFVAQHHHLMVPTGDTEGLRPAPSATECTSNYPCFYPVGYAVDTVIPIINVHQAEYWGPYGQVPWGRAWVAGTWIATGLGWALATLLVAGYTGLVRRD
;
A
#
# COMPACT_ATOMS: atom_id res chain seq x y z
N MET A 1 35.15 14.14 22.94
CA MET A 1 34.15 14.78 22.09
C MET A 1 32.82 13.99 21.92
N ALA A 2 32.75 12.73 22.30
CA ALA A 2 31.50 11.92 22.20
C ALA A 2 30.50 12.15 23.33
N SER A 3 30.93 12.70 24.48
CA SER A 3 30.05 12.99 25.65
C SER A 3 29.16 14.19 25.48
N ALA A 4 29.62 15.22 24.76
CA ALA A 4 28.86 16.45 24.51
C ALA A 4 27.62 16.19 23.61
N ARG A 5 27.75 15.30 22.61
CA ARG A 5 26.62 14.94 21.73
C ARG A 5 25.49 14.21 22.44
N ARG A 6 25.78 13.50 23.55
CA ARG A 6 24.72 12.80 24.31
C ARG A 6 23.95 13.73 25.24
N ALA A 7 24.53 14.85 25.61
CA ALA A 7 23.86 15.85 26.43
C ALA A 7 22.85 16.66 25.59
N ASP A 8 23.19 17.02 24.38
CA ASP A 8 22.29 17.75 23.46
C ASP A 8 21.01 16.99 23.12
N LEU A 9 21.09 15.64 23.00
CA LEU A 9 19.93 14.80 22.72
C LEU A 9 18.94 14.69 23.89
N ARG A 10 19.37 15.02 25.11
CA ARG A 10 18.47 15.04 26.28
C ARG A 10 17.72 16.36 26.45
N THR A 11 18.21 17.43 25.86
CA THR A 11 17.62 18.78 25.99
C THR A 11 16.51 19.02 24.96
N TYR A 12 16.45 18.25 23.89
CA TYR A 12 15.34 18.24 22.91
C TYR A 12 14.17 17.37 23.34
N GLY A 13 13.89 17.27 24.63
CA GLY A 13 12.86 16.37 25.23
C GLY A 13 11.40 16.73 24.96
N ASN A 14 11.11 17.69 24.08
CA ASN A 14 9.73 18.07 23.74
C ASN A 14 9.42 17.87 22.26
N LEU A 15 9.83 16.73 21.71
CA LEU A 15 9.48 16.35 20.36
C LEU A 15 8.01 15.89 20.32
N ASN A 16 7.21 16.56 19.49
CA ASN A 16 5.84 16.21 19.12
C ASN A 16 5.69 14.68 18.96
N PRO A 17 4.59 14.06 19.39
CA PRO A 17 4.38 12.62 19.30
C PRO A 17 4.57 12.06 17.88
N TYR A 18 4.34 12.88 16.86
CA TYR A 18 4.61 12.54 15.45
C TYR A 18 6.10 12.33 15.16
N HIS A 19 7.00 13.11 15.76
CA HIS A 19 8.44 12.92 15.65
C HIS A 19 8.92 11.67 16.39
N LYS A 20 8.29 11.32 17.51
CA LYS A 20 8.58 10.06 18.23
C LYS A 20 8.19 8.84 17.41
N ALA A 21 7.03 8.87 16.76
CA ALA A 21 6.59 7.80 15.87
C ALA A 21 7.50 7.70 14.62
N GLY A 22 7.86 8.83 14.01
CA GLY A 22 8.79 8.89 12.89
C GLY A 22 10.19 8.39 13.27
N ASN A 23 10.74 8.84 14.38
CA ASN A 23 12.05 8.41 14.86
C ASN A 23 12.04 6.92 15.29
N TRP A 24 10.95 6.43 15.91
CA TRP A 24 10.80 5.01 16.23
C TRP A 24 10.74 4.15 14.96
N PHE A 25 10.01 4.62 13.95
CA PHE A 25 9.93 3.95 12.65
C PHE A 25 11.27 3.96 11.93
N LEU A 26 11.97 5.11 11.90
CA LEU A 26 13.29 5.26 11.31
C LEU A 26 14.34 4.43 12.06
N ASP A 27 14.37 4.48 13.41
CA ASP A 27 15.34 3.72 14.20
C ASP A 27 15.14 2.19 14.05
N LYS A 28 13.87 1.77 13.94
CA LYS A 28 13.53 0.37 13.68
C LYS A 28 13.85 -0.04 12.24
N THR A 29 13.69 0.87 11.28
CA THR A 29 13.96 0.62 9.85
C THR A 29 15.47 0.67 9.56
N ILE A 30 16.20 1.63 10.16
CA ILE A 30 17.64 1.81 9.95
C ILE A 30 18.45 0.75 10.72
N LYS A 31 18.03 0.36 11.92
CA LYS A 31 18.67 -0.74 12.68
C LYS A 31 18.49 -2.10 12.01
N TYR A 32 17.49 -2.26 11.16
CA TYR A 32 17.17 -3.50 10.47
C TYR A 32 17.63 -3.54 8.99
N GLY A 33 18.47 -2.60 8.54
CA GLY A 33 19.03 -2.56 7.17
C GLY A 33 19.77 -3.84 6.70
N TYR A 34 19.79 -4.87 7.52
CA TYR A 34 20.42 -6.16 7.21
C TYR A 34 19.43 -7.23 6.70
N GLN A 35 18.13 -6.99 6.67
CA GLN A 35 17.17 -8.05 6.35
C GLN A 35 16.18 -7.63 5.26
N ALA A 36 16.67 -7.50 4.03
CA ALA A 36 15.83 -7.24 2.84
C ALA A 36 14.66 -8.23 2.71
N TRP A 37 14.85 -9.48 3.13
CA TRP A 37 13.80 -10.51 3.13
C TRP A 37 12.59 -10.13 4.00
N ARG A 38 12.78 -9.36 5.10
CA ARG A 38 11.67 -8.89 5.96
C ARG A 38 10.80 -7.87 5.24
N ALA A 39 11.39 -7.00 4.41
CA ALA A 39 10.63 -6.10 3.55
C ALA A 39 9.81 -6.89 2.53
N GLY A 40 10.38 -7.98 1.97
CA GLY A 40 9.66 -8.91 1.10
C GLY A 40 8.50 -9.61 1.81
N VAL A 41 8.70 -10.10 3.03
CA VAL A 41 7.63 -10.70 3.85
C VAL A 41 6.56 -9.66 4.20
N GLY A 42 6.96 -8.44 4.54
CA GLY A 42 6.03 -7.33 4.79
C GLY A 42 5.18 -7.01 3.56
N LEU A 43 5.81 -6.93 2.39
CA LEU A 43 5.12 -6.71 1.11
C LEU A 43 4.12 -7.83 0.81
N ALA A 44 4.53 -9.09 0.98
CA ALA A 44 3.65 -10.25 0.81
C ALA A 44 2.47 -10.23 1.80
N ALA A 45 2.71 -9.85 3.06
CA ALA A 45 1.65 -9.73 4.06
C ALA A 45 0.65 -8.63 3.70
N VAL A 46 1.12 -7.44 3.30
CA VAL A 46 0.25 -6.34 2.84
C VAL A 46 -0.55 -6.78 1.63
N PHE A 47 0.08 -7.45 0.67
CA PHE A 47 -0.59 -7.98 -0.51
C PHE A 47 -1.71 -8.96 -0.15
N VAL A 48 -1.43 -9.97 0.69
CA VAL A 48 -2.44 -10.98 1.08
C VAL A 48 -3.61 -10.35 1.81
N VAL A 49 -3.33 -9.45 2.77
CA VAL A 49 -4.37 -8.73 3.50
C VAL A 49 -5.21 -7.87 2.56
N PHE A 50 -4.57 -7.12 1.66
CA PHE A 50 -5.29 -6.25 0.74
C PHE A 50 -6.06 -7.04 -0.31
N ALA A 51 -5.55 -8.17 -0.79
CA ALA A 51 -6.28 -9.07 -1.66
C ALA A 51 -7.55 -9.62 -0.97
N ALA A 52 -7.44 -10.08 0.28
CA ALA A 52 -8.60 -10.53 1.06
C ALA A 52 -9.63 -9.40 1.25
N LEU A 53 -9.18 -8.18 1.56
CA LEU A 53 -10.06 -7.01 1.67
C LEU A 53 -10.70 -6.63 0.33
N SER A 54 -10.03 -6.87 -0.81
CA SER A 54 -10.59 -6.63 -2.14
C SER A 54 -11.73 -7.58 -2.48
N PHE A 55 -11.69 -8.84 -2.00
CA PHE A 55 -12.84 -9.75 -2.09
C PHE A 55 -14.03 -9.23 -1.27
N VAL A 56 -13.78 -8.73 -0.07
CA VAL A 56 -14.82 -8.11 0.76
C VAL A 56 -15.37 -6.86 0.07
N ALA A 57 -14.52 -6.01 -0.50
CA ALA A 57 -14.92 -4.82 -1.23
C ALA A 57 -15.79 -5.14 -2.47
N GLN A 58 -15.46 -6.20 -3.19
CA GLN A 58 -16.28 -6.72 -4.29
C GLN A 58 -17.68 -7.09 -3.79
N HIS A 59 -17.78 -7.84 -2.70
CA HIS A 59 -19.04 -8.32 -2.16
C HIS A 59 -19.94 -7.19 -1.62
N HIS A 60 -19.32 -6.16 -1.06
CA HIS A 60 -20.02 -4.98 -0.52
C HIS A 60 -20.23 -3.85 -1.53
N HIS A 61 -20.01 -4.08 -2.83
CA HIS A 61 -20.16 -3.08 -3.89
C HIS A 61 -19.35 -1.79 -3.64
N LEU A 62 -18.15 -1.93 -3.04
CA LEU A 62 -17.24 -0.81 -2.78
C LEU A 62 -16.38 -0.46 -4.00
N MET A 63 -16.56 -1.17 -5.12
CA MET A 63 -15.83 -0.97 -6.37
C MET A 63 -16.76 -0.49 -7.46
N VAL A 64 -16.28 0.48 -8.24
CA VAL A 64 -17.00 1.04 -9.38
C VAL A 64 -16.10 1.04 -10.62
N PRO A 65 -16.69 0.93 -11.82
CA PRO A 65 -15.94 1.10 -13.06
C PRO A 65 -15.46 2.56 -13.16
N THR A 66 -14.19 2.76 -13.53
CA THR A 66 -13.54 4.07 -13.70
C THR A 66 -13.31 4.43 -15.16
N GLY A 67 -13.37 3.44 -16.06
CA GLY A 67 -13.26 3.64 -17.50
C GLY A 67 -14.55 4.19 -18.13
N ASP A 68 -14.49 4.43 -19.44
CA ASP A 68 -15.65 4.85 -20.21
C ASP A 68 -16.74 3.76 -20.22
N THR A 69 -17.89 4.06 -19.63
CA THR A 69 -19.03 3.15 -19.51
C THR A 69 -20.25 3.69 -20.28
N GLU A 70 -20.10 4.78 -21.03
CA GLU A 70 -21.20 5.34 -21.82
C GLU A 70 -21.70 4.34 -22.86
N GLY A 71 -22.98 4.08 -22.83
CA GLY A 71 -23.62 3.14 -23.76
C GLY A 71 -23.55 1.68 -23.38
N LEU A 72 -22.84 1.28 -22.32
CA LEU A 72 -22.80 -0.12 -21.86
C LEU A 72 -24.10 -0.49 -21.14
N ARG A 73 -24.75 -1.56 -21.64
CA ARG A 73 -25.97 -2.11 -21.02
C ARG A 73 -25.87 -3.65 -20.98
N PRO A 74 -25.99 -4.28 -19.81
CA PRO A 74 -26.14 -3.68 -18.48
C PRO A 74 -24.88 -2.93 -18.02
N ALA A 75 -25.06 -2.01 -17.05
CA ALA A 75 -23.93 -1.27 -16.48
C ALA A 75 -22.94 -2.24 -15.82
N PRO A 76 -21.61 -2.03 -15.98
CA PRO A 76 -20.61 -2.91 -15.39
C PRO A 76 -20.73 -2.98 -13.88
N SER A 77 -20.64 -4.18 -13.31
CA SER A 77 -20.67 -4.44 -11.87
C SER A 77 -19.45 -5.27 -11.47
N ALA A 78 -18.87 -4.97 -10.31
CA ALA A 78 -17.73 -5.72 -9.80
C ALA A 78 -18.07 -7.18 -9.44
N THR A 79 -19.35 -7.49 -9.25
CA THR A 79 -19.84 -8.85 -8.92
C THR A 79 -20.23 -9.67 -10.14
N GLU A 80 -20.49 -9.01 -11.28
CA GLU A 80 -20.96 -9.68 -12.50
C GLU A 80 -20.09 -9.25 -13.68
N CYS A 81 -19.58 -10.23 -14.42
CA CYS A 81 -18.82 -9.97 -15.64
C CYS A 81 -19.77 -9.63 -16.79
N THR A 82 -19.54 -8.49 -17.41
CA THR A 82 -20.25 -8.04 -18.60
C THR A 82 -19.35 -8.22 -19.82
N SER A 83 -19.89 -8.70 -20.95
CA SER A 83 -19.10 -9.01 -22.14
C SER A 83 -18.30 -7.82 -22.73
N ASN A 84 -18.71 -6.61 -22.42
CA ASN A 84 -18.15 -5.37 -22.99
C ASN A 84 -17.28 -4.56 -22.01
N TYR A 85 -17.01 -5.09 -20.80
CA TYR A 85 -16.16 -4.44 -19.81
C TYR A 85 -15.32 -5.47 -19.05
N PRO A 86 -14.04 -5.18 -18.74
CA PRO A 86 -13.19 -6.12 -18.02
C PRO A 86 -13.78 -6.51 -16.67
N CYS A 87 -13.78 -7.81 -16.37
CA CYS A 87 -14.23 -8.31 -15.07
C CYS A 87 -13.33 -7.80 -13.96
N PHE A 88 -13.92 -7.55 -12.79
CA PHE A 88 -13.15 -7.23 -11.60
C PHE A 88 -12.51 -8.50 -11.03
N TYR A 89 -11.18 -8.46 -10.90
CA TYR A 89 -10.40 -9.52 -10.27
C TYR A 89 -9.73 -8.98 -9.00
N PRO A 90 -10.22 -9.35 -7.79
CA PRO A 90 -9.70 -8.84 -6.52
C PRO A 90 -8.20 -9.01 -6.34
N VAL A 91 -7.66 -10.16 -6.76
CA VAL A 91 -6.21 -10.42 -6.69
C VAL A 91 -5.44 -9.53 -7.65
N GLY A 92 -5.92 -9.37 -8.89
CA GLY A 92 -5.32 -8.47 -9.87
C GLY A 92 -5.31 -7.02 -9.40
N TYR A 93 -6.42 -6.57 -8.81
CA TYR A 93 -6.53 -5.24 -8.22
C TYR A 93 -5.53 -5.03 -7.05
N ALA A 94 -5.35 -6.07 -6.23
CA ALA A 94 -4.36 -6.02 -5.16
C ALA A 94 -2.91 -5.99 -5.68
N VAL A 95 -2.62 -6.68 -6.78
CA VAL A 95 -1.31 -6.62 -7.45
C VAL A 95 -1.02 -5.19 -7.90
N ASP A 96 -1.93 -4.57 -8.66
CA ASP A 96 -1.77 -3.20 -9.17
C ASP A 96 -1.62 -2.17 -8.05
N THR A 97 -2.35 -2.37 -6.94
CA THR A 97 -2.38 -1.41 -5.83
C THR A 97 -1.14 -1.52 -4.94
N VAL A 98 -0.67 -2.75 -4.65
CA VAL A 98 0.39 -2.99 -3.66
C VAL A 98 1.76 -3.16 -4.31
N ILE A 99 1.84 -3.69 -5.53
CA ILE A 99 3.11 -3.99 -6.19
C ILE A 99 3.37 -2.99 -7.32
N PRO A 100 4.12 -1.90 -7.07
CA PRO A 100 4.24 -0.78 -8.01
C PRO A 100 4.98 -1.10 -9.32
N ILE A 101 5.57 -2.29 -9.42
CA ILE A 101 6.37 -2.71 -10.58
C ILE A 101 5.52 -3.49 -11.59
N ILE A 102 4.38 -4.04 -11.14
CA ILE A 102 3.51 -4.88 -11.95
C ILE A 102 2.22 -4.10 -12.22
N ASN A 103 1.83 -4.03 -13.50
CA ASN A 103 0.55 -3.45 -13.90
C ASN A 103 -0.24 -4.50 -14.68
N VAL A 104 -1.36 -4.96 -14.10
CA VAL A 104 -2.33 -5.86 -14.74
C VAL A 104 -3.60 -5.10 -15.18
N HIS A 105 -3.56 -3.77 -15.12
CA HIS A 105 -4.60 -2.83 -15.59
C HIS A 105 -5.94 -2.91 -14.85
N GLN A 106 -6.02 -3.63 -13.72
CA GLN A 106 -7.26 -3.70 -12.94
C GLN A 106 -7.60 -2.38 -12.27
N ALA A 107 -6.58 -1.65 -11.77
CA ALA A 107 -6.75 -0.36 -11.14
C ALA A 107 -7.10 0.78 -12.13
N GLU A 108 -6.93 0.55 -13.43
CA GLU A 108 -7.35 1.50 -14.48
C GLU A 108 -8.85 1.37 -14.77
N TYR A 109 -9.39 0.16 -14.70
CA TYR A 109 -10.80 -0.10 -14.99
C TYR A 109 -11.69 -0.05 -13.76
N TRP A 110 -11.15 -0.28 -12.57
CA TRP A 110 -11.91 -0.37 -11.34
C TRP A 110 -11.31 0.51 -10.25
N GLY A 111 -12.17 1.32 -9.62
CA GLY A 111 -11.79 2.22 -8.54
C GLY A 111 -12.63 2.07 -7.29
N PRO A 112 -12.13 2.56 -6.14
CA PRO A 112 -12.87 2.51 -4.88
C PRO A 112 -14.02 3.52 -4.88
N TYR A 113 -15.22 3.10 -4.43
CA TYR A 113 -16.40 3.94 -4.36
C TYR A 113 -16.60 4.52 -2.97
N GLY A 114 -16.37 5.83 -2.83
CA GLY A 114 -16.41 6.52 -1.55
C GLY A 114 -17.80 6.99 -1.07
N GLN A 115 -18.87 6.84 -1.88
CA GLN A 115 -20.19 7.36 -1.58
C GLN A 115 -21.10 6.42 -0.76
N VAL A 116 -20.65 5.17 -0.56
CA VAL A 116 -21.37 4.16 0.20
C VAL A 116 -20.83 4.05 1.63
N PRO A 117 -21.60 3.48 2.59
CA PRO A 117 -21.09 3.16 3.91
C PRO A 117 -19.78 2.37 3.81
N TRP A 118 -18.77 2.72 4.62
CA TRP A 118 -17.41 2.16 4.56
C TRP A 118 -16.58 2.50 3.31
N GLY A 119 -17.19 3.10 2.27
CA GLY A 119 -16.49 3.46 1.04
C GLY A 119 -15.31 4.40 1.27
N ARG A 120 -15.46 5.42 2.14
CA ARG A 120 -14.35 6.33 2.50
C ARG A 120 -13.20 5.61 3.19
N ALA A 121 -13.51 4.66 4.07
CA ALA A 121 -12.49 3.83 4.72
C ALA A 121 -11.77 2.94 3.69
N TRP A 122 -12.50 2.42 2.71
CA TRP A 122 -11.94 1.65 1.61
C TRP A 122 -11.01 2.50 0.74
N VAL A 123 -11.42 3.73 0.36
CA VAL A 123 -10.56 4.69 -0.37
C VAL A 123 -9.27 4.96 0.42
N ALA A 124 -9.39 5.27 1.71
CA ALA A 124 -8.21 5.49 2.57
C ALA A 124 -7.33 4.24 2.67
N GLY A 125 -7.94 3.06 2.79
CA GLY A 125 -7.25 1.77 2.80
C GLY A 125 -6.45 1.52 1.53
N THR A 126 -7.00 1.86 0.37
CA THR A 126 -6.32 1.77 -0.93
C THR A 126 -5.08 2.68 -0.97
N TRP A 127 -5.19 3.93 -0.53
CA TRP A 127 -4.05 4.85 -0.48
C TRP A 127 -2.95 4.38 0.49
N ILE A 128 -3.35 3.85 1.66
CA ILE A 128 -2.41 3.29 2.64
C ILE A 128 -1.70 2.06 2.05
N ALA A 129 -2.44 1.15 1.42
CA ALA A 129 -1.87 -0.05 0.79
C ALA A 129 -0.87 0.31 -0.31
N THR A 130 -1.21 1.29 -1.17
CA THR A 130 -0.30 1.81 -2.21
C THR A 130 0.97 2.39 -1.59
N GLY A 131 0.83 3.27 -0.59
CA GLY A 131 1.98 3.87 0.09
C GLY A 131 2.90 2.85 0.77
N LEU A 132 2.32 1.86 1.45
CA LEU A 132 3.08 0.75 2.05
C LEU A 132 3.75 -0.11 0.99
N GLY A 133 3.08 -0.40 -0.12
CA GLY A 133 3.63 -1.13 -1.24
C GLY A 133 4.88 -0.46 -1.81
N TRP A 134 4.80 0.84 -2.10
CA TRP A 134 5.94 1.63 -2.56
C TRP A 134 7.09 1.65 -1.54
N ALA A 135 6.80 1.89 -0.27
CA ALA A 135 7.82 1.94 0.78
C ALA A 135 8.54 0.58 0.93
N LEU A 136 7.78 -0.52 0.98
CA LEU A 136 8.34 -1.86 1.16
C LEU A 136 9.09 -2.34 -0.08
N ALA A 137 8.60 -2.04 -1.30
CA ALA A 137 9.29 -2.36 -2.55
C ALA A 137 10.62 -1.61 -2.64
N THR A 138 10.63 -0.32 -2.29
CA THR A 138 11.86 0.49 -2.26
C THR A 138 12.87 -0.05 -1.27
N LEU A 139 12.44 -0.43 -0.06
CA LEU A 139 13.31 -1.03 0.96
C LEU A 139 13.85 -2.39 0.52
N LEU A 140 13.03 -3.18 -0.17
CA LEU A 140 13.45 -4.47 -0.73
C LEU A 140 14.56 -4.28 -1.76
N VAL A 141 14.36 -3.39 -2.74
CA VAL A 141 15.35 -3.08 -3.77
C VAL A 141 16.63 -2.50 -3.16
N ALA A 142 16.51 -1.53 -2.25
CA ALA A 142 17.66 -0.93 -1.57
C ALA A 142 18.46 -1.97 -0.77
N GLY A 143 17.78 -2.90 -0.12
CA GLY A 143 18.42 -3.99 0.62
C GLY A 143 19.16 -5.00 -0.28
N TYR A 144 18.59 -5.33 -1.44
CA TYR A 144 19.24 -6.23 -2.41
C TYR A 144 20.42 -5.60 -3.14
N THR A 145 20.33 -4.30 -3.47
CA THR A 145 21.42 -3.60 -4.20
C THR A 145 22.64 -3.31 -3.33
N GLY A 146 22.60 -3.63 -2.05
CA GLY A 146 23.73 -3.43 -1.13
C GLY A 146 24.00 -1.95 -0.81
N LEU A 147 23.10 -1.03 -1.18
CA LEU A 147 23.20 0.39 -0.84
C LEU A 147 23.25 0.65 0.68
N VAL A 148 22.89 -0.35 1.48
CA VAL A 148 22.92 -0.31 2.96
C VAL A 148 24.16 -1.07 3.51
N ARG A 149 25.06 -1.57 2.67
CA ARG A 149 26.36 -2.08 3.12
C ARG A 149 27.22 -0.87 3.50
N ARG A 150 27.25 -0.57 4.77
CA ARG A 150 28.37 0.14 5.38
C ARG A 150 29.43 -0.90 5.71
N ASP A 151 30.59 -0.75 5.05
CA ASP A 151 31.85 -1.31 5.50
C ASP A 151 32.14 -0.84 6.95
#